data_1c61a8486f202a754584e25d976aedd0
#
_entry.id   1c61a8486f202a754584e25d976aedd0
#
_cell.length_a   1.000
_cell.length_b   1.000
_cell.length_c   1.000
_cell.angle_alpha   90.00
_cell.angle_beta   90.00
_cell.angle_gamma   90.00
#
_symmetry.space_group_name_H-M   'P 1'
#
loop_
_entity.id
_entity.type
_entity.pdbx_description
1 polymer ?
#
loop_
_entity_poly.entity_id
_entity_poly.type
_entity_poly.pdbx_seq_one_letter_code
_entity_poly.pdbx_strand_id
1 'polypeptide(L)'
;TGVEMFRKLLDQAEAGDNVGLLLRGIDRKDVERGQVLAKPGSITPHTKFEGEVYVLSKDEGGRHTPFFNGYRPQFYFRTTDVTGVAKLPEGVEMVMPGDNIKMYIELITPIAMEEGLRFAIREGGRTVGAGVVTKVIE
;
A
#
# COMPACT_ATOMS: atom_id res chain seq x y z
N THR A 1 -8.51 -14.05 -21.04
CA THR A 1 -8.67 -15.08 -22.09
C THR A 1 -7.43 -15.96 -22.26
N GLY A 2 -6.34 -15.63 -21.58
CA GLY A 2 -5.13 -16.44 -21.64
C GLY A 2 -4.21 -16.15 -20.49
N VAL A 3 -3.44 -17.15 -20.08
CA VAL A 3 -2.42 -17.06 -19.05
C VAL A 3 -1.09 -17.54 -19.63
N GLU A 4 -0.04 -16.74 -19.50
CA GLU A 4 1.26 -17.03 -20.08
C GLU A 4 2.38 -16.81 -19.06
N MET A 5 3.35 -17.72 -19.04
CA MET A 5 4.57 -17.59 -18.25
C MET A 5 5.74 -18.09 -19.11
N PHE A 6 6.79 -17.26 -19.25
CA PHE A 6 7.96 -17.58 -20.09
C PHE A 6 7.58 -17.97 -21.52
N ARG A 7 6.61 -17.26 -22.11
CA ARG A 7 6.08 -17.50 -23.48
C ARG A 7 5.39 -18.84 -23.66
N LYS A 8 4.98 -19.47 -22.56
CA LYS A 8 4.18 -20.70 -22.62
C LYS A 8 2.77 -20.40 -22.13
N LEU A 9 1.77 -20.89 -22.86
CA LEU A 9 0.39 -20.78 -22.43
C LEU A 9 0.15 -21.77 -21.29
N LEU A 10 -0.56 -21.32 -20.28
CA LEU A 10 -0.89 -22.12 -19.11
C LEU A 10 -2.41 -22.27 -18.99
N ASP A 11 -2.84 -23.35 -18.38
CA ASP A 11 -4.28 -23.57 -18.12
C ASP A 11 -4.76 -22.68 -16.96
N GLN A 12 -3.87 -22.43 -16.00
CA GLN A 12 -4.19 -21.62 -14.83
C GLN A 12 -2.93 -21.04 -14.19
N ALA A 13 -3.09 -19.99 -13.41
CA ALA A 13 -2.04 -19.43 -12.57
C ALA A 13 -2.40 -19.67 -11.11
N GLU A 14 -1.37 -19.79 -10.26
CA GLU A 14 -1.52 -20.01 -8.83
C GLU A 14 -0.91 -18.86 -8.04
N ALA A 15 -1.24 -18.78 -6.76
CA ALA A 15 -0.68 -17.77 -5.88
C ALA A 15 0.84 -17.83 -5.87
N GLY A 16 1.48 -16.67 -6.02
CA GLY A 16 2.93 -16.56 -6.09
C GLY A 16 3.51 -16.59 -7.50
N ASP A 17 2.72 -16.95 -8.51
CA ASP A 17 3.17 -16.97 -9.89
C ASP A 17 3.25 -15.57 -10.49
N ASN A 18 4.29 -15.32 -11.27
CA ASN A 18 4.42 -14.15 -12.12
C ASN A 18 4.01 -14.54 -13.54
N VAL A 19 2.88 -14.04 -13.99
CA VAL A 19 2.30 -14.43 -15.27
C VAL A 19 1.88 -13.24 -16.11
N GLY A 20 1.83 -13.43 -17.42
CA GLY A 20 1.17 -12.51 -18.32
C GLY A 20 -0.28 -12.94 -18.49
N LEU A 21 -1.20 -12.00 -18.38
CA LEU A 21 -2.62 -12.25 -18.59
C LEU A 21 -3.11 -11.54 -19.83
N LEU A 22 -3.84 -12.28 -20.67
CA LEU A 22 -4.47 -11.70 -21.84
C LEU A 22 -5.91 -11.31 -21.47
N LEU A 23 -6.14 -10.01 -21.38
CA LEU A 23 -7.43 -9.46 -20.99
C LEU A 23 -8.30 -9.17 -22.21
N ARG A 24 -9.60 -9.27 -22.03
CA ARG A 24 -10.58 -9.04 -23.08
C ARG A 24 -11.47 -7.85 -22.71
N GLY A 25 -11.72 -6.97 -23.68
CA GLY A 25 -12.60 -5.82 -23.47
C GLY A 25 -11.96 -4.65 -22.75
N ILE A 26 -10.64 -4.68 -22.57
CA ILE A 26 -9.89 -3.62 -21.90
C ILE A 26 -8.70 -3.23 -22.76
N ASP A 27 -8.50 -1.92 -22.94
CA ASP A 27 -7.35 -1.39 -23.67
C ASP A 27 -6.16 -1.21 -22.71
N ARG A 28 -4.96 -1.18 -23.28
CA ARG A 28 -3.73 -0.95 -22.51
C ARG A 28 -3.81 0.31 -21.65
N LYS A 29 -4.42 1.37 -22.14
CA LYS A 29 -4.58 2.65 -21.43
C LYS A 29 -5.45 2.56 -20.18
N ASP A 30 -6.28 1.52 -20.07
CA ASP A 30 -7.19 1.32 -18.94
C ASP A 30 -6.56 0.55 -17.81
N VAL A 31 -5.32 0.09 -17.98
CA VAL A 31 -4.60 -0.72 -16.99
C VAL A 31 -3.36 0.01 -16.50
N GLU A 32 -3.21 0.11 -15.20
CA GLU A 32 -2.06 0.75 -14.57
C GLU A 32 -1.38 -0.18 -13.57
N ARG A 33 -0.10 0.08 -13.33
CA ARG A 33 0.66 -0.65 -12.33
C ARG A 33 0.02 -0.49 -10.95
N GLY A 34 -0.07 -1.57 -10.22
CA GLY A 34 -0.62 -1.58 -8.86
C GLY A 34 -2.10 -1.90 -8.77
N GLN A 35 -2.77 -1.98 -9.92
CA GLN A 35 -4.16 -2.42 -9.93
C GLN A 35 -4.24 -3.91 -9.60
N VAL A 36 -5.36 -4.32 -9.03
CA VAL A 36 -5.59 -5.69 -8.58
C VAL A 36 -6.73 -6.31 -9.39
N LEU A 37 -6.46 -7.49 -9.94
CA LEU A 37 -7.50 -8.28 -10.56
C LEU A 37 -8.23 -9.07 -9.49
N ALA A 38 -9.52 -8.95 -9.44
CA ALA A 38 -10.31 -9.58 -8.39
C ALA A 38 -11.69 -9.97 -8.91
N LYS A 39 -12.32 -10.89 -8.20
CA LYS A 39 -13.71 -11.22 -8.45
C LYS A 39 -14.57 -9.97 -8.20
N PRO A 40 -15.54 -9.66 -9.04
CA PRO A 40 -16.39 -8.48 -8.85
C PRO A 40 -16.95 -8.41 -7.42
N GLY A 41 -16.80 -7.24 -6.81
CA GLY A 41 -17.29 -6.99 -5.44
C GLY A 41 -16.42 -7.55 -4.32
N SER A 42 -15.32 -8.23 -4.62
CA SER A 42 -14.46 -8.84 -3.59
C SER A 42 -13.46 -7.85 -2.98
N ILE A 43 -13.09 -6.81 -3.72
CA ILE A 43 -12.17 -5.78 -3.24
C ILE A 43 -12.53 -4.45 -3.88
N THR A 44 -12.42 -3.36 -3.14
CA THR A 44 -12.75 -2.02 -3.62
C THR A 44 -11.60 -1.05 -3.37
N PRO A 45 -11.45 0.01 -4.19
CA PRO A 45 -10.45 1.04 -3.94
C PRO A 45 -10.89 2.00 -2.86
N HIS A 46 -9.93 2.47 -2.07
CA HIS A 46 -10.17 3.37 -0.94
C HIS A 46 -9.05 4.41 -0.83
N THR A 47 -9.36 5.55 -0.26
CA THR A 47 -8.39 6.63 -0.02
C THR A 47 -8.13 6.88 1.45
N LYS A 48 -9.06 6.50 2.33
CA LYS A 48 -8.96 6.80 3.76
C LYS A 48 -9.02 5.54 4.60
N PHE A 49 -8.07 5.38 5.50
CA PHE A 49 -8.03 4.22 6.38
C PHE A 49 -7.28 4.52 7.67
N GLU A 50 -7.49 3.67 8.66
CA GLU A 50 -6.68 3.64 9.87
C GLU A 50 -5.72 2.48 9.76
N GLY A 51 -4.49 2.69 10.19
CA GLY A 51 -3.46 1.68 10.17
C GLY A 51 -2.66 1.69 11.46
N GLU A 52 -2.18 0.53 11.85
CA GLU A 52 -1.21 0.40 12.93
C GLU A 52 0.18 0.36 12.30
N VAL A 53 1.04 1.30 12.69
CA VAL A 53 2.31 1.55 12.03
C VAL A 53 3.46 1.42 13.03
N TYR A 54 4.47 0.67 12.64
CA TYR A 54 5.76 0.64 13.32
C TYR A 54 6.73 1.54 12.55
N VAL A 55 7.29 2.53 13.23
CA VAL A 55 8.27 3.44 12.65
C VAL A 55 9.66 2.88 12.92
N LEU A 56 10.42 2.60 11.86
CA LEU A 56 11.76 2.02 12.01
C LEU A 56 12.66 2.96 12.80
N SER A 57 13.46 2.38 13.69
CA SER A 57 14.45 3.14 14.43
C SER A 57 15.63 3.53 13.54
N LYS A 58 16.46 4.45 14.01
CA LYS A 58 17.68 4.86 13.30
C LYS A 58 18.57 3.66 12.99
N ASP A 59 18.71 2.74 13.95
CA ASP A 59 19.56 1.55 13.79
C ASP A 59 19.00 0.57 12.76
N GLU A 60 17.70 0.62 12.50
CA GLU A 60 17.03 -0.20 11.50
C GLU A 60 17.02 0.45 10.10
N GLY A 61 17.68 1.59 9.95
CA GLY A 61 17.71 2.32 8.69
C GLY A 61 16.57 3.30 8.50
N GLY A 62 15.80 3.58 9.56
CA GLY A 62 14.69 4.51 9.54
C GLY A 62 15.11 5.96 9.67
N ARG A 63 14.15 6.80 10.04
CA ARG A 63 14.38 8.23 10.24
C ARG A 63 15.27 8.47 11.46
N HIS A 64 16.01 9.58 11.42
CA HIS A 64 16.80 10.05 12.55
C HIS A 64 16.04 11.04 13.43
N THR A 65 14.93 11.56 12.93
CA THR A 65 14.13 12.57 13.59
C THR A 65 12.67 12.14 13.65
N PRO A 66 11.89 12.67 14.61
CA PRO A 66 10.46 12.39 14.65
C PRO A 66 9.73 13.04 13.48
N PHE A 67 8.51 12.60 13.22
CA PHE A 67 7.65 13.31 12.29
C PHE A 67 6.37 13.77 13.00
N PHE A 68 5.72 14.75 12.41
CA PHE A 68 4.59 15.44 12.99
C PHE A 68 3.31 15.18 12.19
N ASN A 69 2.19 15.63 12.74
CA ASN A 69 0.92 15.55 12.05
C ASN A 69 1.02 16.25 10.67
N GLY A 70 0.46 15.62 9.65
CA GLY A 70 0.56 16.12 8.28
C GLY A 70 1.77 15.60 7.50
N TYR A 71 2.52 14.66 8.05
CA TYR A 71 3.63 14.01 7.36
C TYR A 71 3.15 13.37 6.05
N ARG A 72 3.86 13.62 4.96
CA ARG A 72 3.46 13.18 3.60
C ARG A 72 4.50 12.26 2.95
N PRO A 73 4.63 11.03 3.43
CA PRO A 73 5.52 10.06 2.78
C PRO A 73 4.81 9.35 1.63
N GLN A 74 5.52 8.38 1.05
CA GLN A 74 4.94 7.46 0.09
C GLN A 74 4.53 6.18 0.81
N PHE A 75 3.36 5.68 0.47
CA PHE A 75 2.84 4.42 1.01
C PHE A 75 2.89 3.36 -0.08
N TYR A 76 3.53 2.24 0.20
CA TYR A 76 3.70 1.15 -0.74
C TYR A 76 2.68 0.05 -0.47
N PHE A 77 1.79 -0.15 -1.43
CA PHE A 77 0.79 -1.21 -1.36
C PHE A 77 1.04 -2.17 -2.52
N ARG A 78 1.36 -3.42 -2.23
CA ARG A 78 1.66 -4.43 -3.26
C ARG A 78 2.74 -3.95 -4.23
N THR A 79 2.36 -3.58 -5.44
CA THR A 79 3.29 -3.19 -6.50
C THR A 79 3.27 -1.70 -6.83
N THR A 80 2.53 -0.91 -6.10
CA THR A 80 2.42 0.52 -6.36
C THR A 80 2.72 1.35 -5.13
N ASP A 81 3.19 2.56 -5.38
CA ASP A 81 3.36 3.56 -4.33
C ASP A 81 2.39 4.71 -4.57
N VAL A 82 1.96 5.32 -3.49
CA VAL A 82 1.06 6.48 -3.54
C VAL A 82 1.41 7.44 -2.41
N THR A 83 1.38 8.72 -2.71
CA THR A 83 1.58 9.74 -1.70
C THR A 83 0.35 9.83 -0.82
N GLY A 84 0.54 9.96 0.48
CA GLY A 84 -0.55 10.12 1.42
C GLY A 84 -0.16 11.01 2.59
N VAL A 85 -1.15 11.43 3.34
CA VAL A 85 -0.96 12.26 4.53
C VAL A 85 -1.23 11.42 5.76
N ALA A 86 -0.28 11.39 6.68
CA ALA A 86 -0.44 10.72 7.96
C ALA A 86 -1.00 11.72 8.98
N LYS A 87 -2.14 11.37 9.57
CA LYS A 87 -2.77 12.17 10.63
C LYS A 87 -2.64 11.42 11.94
N LEU A 88 -2.05 12.06 12.91
CA LEU A 88 -1.82 11.47 14.22
C LEU A 88 -3.08 11.51 15.07
N PRO A 89 -3.23 10.57 16.03
CA PRO A 89 -4.36 10.59 16.96
C PRO A 89 -4.40 11.88 17.79
N GLU A 90 -5.57 12.20 18.29
CA GLU A 90 -5.74 13.34 19.20
C GLU A 90 -4.82 13.18 20.41
N GLY A 91 -4.14 14.27 20.78
CA GLY A 91 -3.21 14.27 21.89
C GLY A 91 -1.79 13.81 21.53
N VAL A 92 -1.57 13.36 20.31
CA VAL A 92 -0.23 12.96 19.83
C VAL A 92 0.30 14.06 18.91
N GLU A 93 1.41 14.69 19.30
CA GLU A 93 2.02 15.77 18.52
C GLU A 93 3.08 15.27 17.55
N MET A 94 3.78 14.21 17.90
CA MET A 94 4.85 13.65 17.08
C MET A 94 4.99 12.16 17.29
N VAL A 95 5.67 11.51 16.34
CA VAL A 95 6.01 10.09 16.42
C VAL A 95 7.52 9.94 16.31
N MET A 96 8.10 9.25 17.27
CA MET A 96 9.54 9.03 17.33
C MET A 96 9.94 7.77 16.56
N PRO A 97 11.16 7.73 15.99
CA PRO A 97 11.68 6.48 15.45
C PRO A 97 11.65 5.37 16.51
N GLY A 98 11.17 4.19 16.12
CA GLY A 98 10.99 3.07 17.04
C GLY A 98 9.60 2.95 17.67
N ASP A 99 8.76 3.94 17.46
CA ASP A 99 7.40 3.92 18.00
C ASP A 99 6.47 3.02 17.18
N ASN A 100 5.49 2.46 17.87
CA ASN A 100 4.38 1.74 17.26
C ASN A 100 3.11 2.54 17.55
N ILE A 101 2.41 2.98 16.52
CA ILE A 101 1.29 3.89 16.70
C ILE A 101 0.17 3.61 15.70
N LYS A 102 -1.06 3.85 16.14
CA LYS A 102 -2.23 3.83 15.26
C LYS A 102 -2.42 5.22 14.69
N MET A 103 -2.55 5.32 13.38
CA MET A 103 -2.73 6.60 12.72
C MET A 103 -3.78 6.53 11.62
N TYR A 104 -4.30 7.69 11.26
CA TYR A 104 -5.26 7.87 10.19
C TYR A 104 -4.51 8.34 8.94
N ILE A 105 -4.78 7.72 7.80
CA ILE A 105 -4.05 7.98 6.56
C ILE A 105 -5.02 8.35 5.44
N GLU A 106 -4.70 9.42 4.72
CA GLU A 106 -5.42 9.83 3.51
C GLU A 106 -4.49 9.75 2.32
N LEU A 107 -4.86 8.94 1.33
CA LEU A 107 -4.09 8.79 0.10
C LEU A 107 -4.60 9.77 -0.95
N ILE A 108 -3.71 10.23 -1.84
CA ILE A 108 -4.09 11.13 -2.94
C ILE A 108 -4.77 10.38 -4.08
N THR A 109 -4.62 9.06 -4.15
CA THR A 109 -5.18 8.21 -5.20
C THR A 109 -5.80 6.97 -4.57
N PRO A 110 -6.98 6.53 -5.03
CA PRO A 110 -7.60 5.31 -4.48
C PRO A 110 -6.74 4.09 -4.73
N ILE A 111 -6.65 3.22 -3.73
CA ILE A 111 -5.90 1.96 -3.78
C ILE A 111 -6.82 0.84 -3.34
N ALA A 112 -6.77 -0.28 -4.05
CA ALA A 112 -7.50 -1.47 -3.67
C ALA A 112 -6.95 -1.99 -2.34
N MET A 113 -7.80 -2.04 -1.31
CA MET A 113 -7.37 -2.46 0.02
C MET A 113 -8.50 -3.10 0.81
N GLU A 114 -8.09 -3.84 1.84
CA GLU A 114 -8.99 -4.47 2.79
C GLU A 114 -8.31 -4.50 4.16
N GLU A 115 -9.05 -4.75 5.20
CA GLU A 115 -8.47 -4.91 6.54
C GLU A 115 -7.45 -6.05 6.54
N GLY A 116 -6.32 -5.83 7.20
CA GLY A 116 -5.23 -6.79 7.23
C GLY A 116 -4.18 -6.62 6.14
N LEU A 117 -4.42 -5.75 5.16
CA LEU A 117 -3.43 -5.48 4.12
C LEU A 117 -2.22 -4.78 4.73
N ARG A 118 -1.03 -5.29 4.43
CA ARG A 118 0.22 -4.68 4.89
C ARG A 118 0.71 -3.66 3.88
N PHE A 119 1.38 -2.63 4.39
CA PHE A 119 2.00 -1.60 3.56
C PHE A 119 3.32 -1.16 4.17
N ALA A 120 4.15 -0.55 3.34
CA ALA A 120 5.40 0.07 3.78
C ALA A 120 5.31 1.58 3.63
N ILE A 121 6.02 2.30 4.47
CA ILE A 121 6.14 3.75 4.38
C ILE A 121 7.56 4.06 3.93
N ARG A 122 7.68 4.83 2.86
CA ARG A 122 8.99 5.16 2.27
C ARG A 122 9.16 6.67 2.12
N GLU A 123 10.38 7.10 2.32
CA GLU A 123 10.78 8.49 2.18
C GLU A 123 12.08 8.54 1.40
N GLY A 124 12.07 9.19 0.24
CA GLY A 124 13.27 9.29 -0.59
C GLY A 124 13.83 7.94 -1.04
N GLY A 125 12.98 6.97 -1.31
CA GLY A 125 13.43 5.63 -1.75
C GLY A 125 13.86 4.71 -0.61
N ARG A 126 13.76 5.15 0.65
CA ARG A 126 14.16 4.39 1.82
C ARG A 126 12.94 4.06 2.68
N THR A 127 12.84 2.81 3.13
CA THR A 127 11.75 2.40 4.01
C THR A 127 11.96 2.96 5.41
N VAL A 128 10.98 3.70 5.91
CA VAL A 128 11.03 4.31 7.23
C VAL A 128 9.98 3.75 8.18
N GLY A 129 9.07 2.93 7.69
CA GLY A 129 8.05 2.31 8.52
C GLY A 129 7.32 1.21 7.80
N ALA A 130 6.53 0.47 8.55
CA ALA A 130 5.67 -0.58 8.01
C ALA A 130 4.38 -0.62 8.83
N GLY A 131 3.30 -0.98 8.19
CA GLY A 131 2.02 -1.00 8.87
C GLY A 131 1.05 -2.00 8.28
N VAL A 132 -0.10 -2.07 8.93
CA VAL A 132 -1.20 -2.92 8.49
C VAL A 132 -2.49 -2.10 8.56
N VAL A 133 -3.35 -2.27 7.56
CA VAL A 133 -4.66 -1.63 7.54
C VAL A 133 -5.55 -2.28 8.61
N THR A 134 -5.99 -1.50 9.58
CA THR A 134 -6.85 -2.01 10.66
C THR A 134 -8.31 -1.69 10.42
N LYS A 135 -8.60 -0.60 9.71
CA LYS A 135 -9.96 -0.19 9.39
C LYS A 135 -9.98 0.63 8.12
N VAL A 136 -10.84 0.26 7.19
CA VAL A 136 -11.07 1.04 5.96
C VAL A 136 -12.20 2.01 6.23
N ILE A 137 -12.01 3.29 5.90
CA ILE A 137 -12.99 4.34 6.17
C ILE A 137 -13.71 4.78 4.89
N GLU A 138 -12.94 5.06 3.82
CA GLU A 138 -13.56 5.61 2.60
C GLU A 138 -12.80 5.27 1.34
#